data_cc8201b17e444bc254941dcd251a5f74
#
_entry.id   cc8201b17e444bc254941dcd251a5f74
#
_cell.length_a   1.000
_cell.length_b   1.000
_cell.length_c   1.000
_cell.angle_alpha   90.00
_cell.angle_beta   90.00
_cell.angle_gamma   90.00
#
_symmetry.space_group_name_H-M   'P 1'
#
loop_
_entity.id
_entity.type
_entity.pdbx_description
1 polymer ?
#
loop_
_entity_poly.entity_id
_entity_poly.type
_entity_poly.pdbx_seq_one_letter_code
_entity_poly.pdbx_strand_id
1 'polypeptide(L)'
;MRDLNFNPGIGLGHLIIHHNKFIGKGYLMLEHESNGKDSTASRSWNKVTFATAIVLNKNWEAQFKTWIPIVDGKYNKDLLKYNGIFQLATNFRTDNRRFNCGVILTKRKTWLSFNTQVELSYKFNNNENQYFFLQYYNGYGENLLEYNQYKSMLRIGFVIKPQDFSIY
;
A
#
# COMPACT_ATOMS: atom_id res chain seq x y z
N MET A 1 -21.23 0.39 -11.91
CA MET A 1 -19.96 -0.37 -11.88
C MET A 1 -19.00 0.38 -11.00
N ARG A 2 -18.43 -0.26 -10.00
CA ARG A 2 -17.39 0.38 -9.16
C ARG A 2 -16.16 0.69 -10.03
N ASP A 3 -15.35 1.62 -9.55
CA ASP A 3 -14.13 2.00 -10.23
C ASP A 3 -13.14 0.83 -10.26
N LEU A 4 -12.37 0.71 -11.34
CA LEU A 4 -11.29 -0.26 -11.48
C LEU A 4 -9.99 0.51 -11.51
N ASN A 5 -9.07 0.19 -10.60
CA ASN A 5 -7.73 0.77 -10.61
C ASN A 5 -6.77 -0.21 -11.30
N PHE A 6 -6.11 0.26 -12.34
CA PHE A 6 -5.02 -0.41 -13.01
C PHE A 6 -3.71 0.24 -12.56
N ASN A 7 -2.78 -0.57 -12.06
CA ASN A 7 -1.48 -0.07 -11.59
C ASN A 7 -0.33 -0.96 -12.12
N PRO A 8 -0.10 -0.99 -13.44
CA PRO A 8 1.06 -1.67 -13.98
C PRO A 8 2.35 -0.93 -13.60
N GLY A 9 3.38 -1.71 -13.33
CA GLY A 9 4.70 -1.18 -13.00
C GLY A 9 5.82 -2.09 -13.45
N ILE A 10 6.99 -1.50 -13.68
CA ILE A 10 8.24 -2.19 -13.95
C ILE A 10 9.33 -1.59 -13.08
N GLY A 11 10.24 -2.41 -12.58
CA GLY A 11 11.29 -1.88 -11.72
C GLY A 11 12.39 -2.87 -11.41
N LEU A 12 13.30 -2.42 -10.58
CA LEU A 12 14.43 -3.18 -10.05
C LEU A 12 14.25 -3.39 -8.56
N GLY A 13 14.50 -4.62 -8.12
CA GLY A 13 14.51 -4.97 -6.69
C GLY A 13 15.89 -5.44 -6.25
N HIS A 14 16.26 -5.10 -5.03
CA HIS A 14 17.51 -5.51 -4.42
C HIS A 14 17.28 -6.03 -3.00
N LEU A 15 17.92 -7.16 -2.68
CA LEU A 15 17.94 -7.69 -1.31
C LEU A 15 19.02 -6.96 -0.49
N ILE A 16 18.64 -6.52 0.70
CA ILE A 16 19.55 -5.88 1.63
C ILE A 16 20.07 -6.95 2.60
N ILE A 17 21.37 -7.26 2.49
CA ILE A 17 22.03 -8.27 3.29
C ILE A 17 23.16 -7.59 4.08
N HIS A 18 23.22 -7.84 5.37
CA HIS A 18 24.29 -7.34 6.25
C HIS A 18 24.82 -8.48 7.11
N HIS A 19 26.15 -8.68 7.14
CA HIS A 19 26.82 -9.80 7.82
C HIS A 19 26.15 -11.17 7.52
N ASN A 20 25.89 -11.46 6.24
CA ASN A 20 25.24 -12.67 5.76
C ASN A 20 23.81 -12.89 6.31
N LYS A 21 23.17 -11.86 6.85
CA LYS A 21 21.77 -11.90 7.29
C LYS A 21 20.92 -11.02 6.39
N PHE A 22 19.79 -11.55 5.96
CA PHE A 22 18.77 -10.77 5.28
C PHE A 22 18.15 -9.77 6.26
N ILE A 23 18.22 -8.50 5.94
CA ILE A 23 17.63 -7.42 6.74
C ILE A 23 16.52 -6.67 6.03
N GLY A 24 16.37 -6.86 4.73
CA GLY A 24 15.31 -6.18 4.01
C GLY A 24 15.44 -6.26 2.51
N LYS A 25 14.60 -5.51 1.83
CA LYS A 25 14.55 -5.38 0.38
C LYS A 25 14.21 -3.95 -0.02
N GLY A 26 14.76 -3.51 -1.14
CA GLY A 26 14.48 -2.21 -1.72
C GLY A 26 14.03 -2.34 -3.16
N TYR A 27 13.23 -1.39 -3.66
CA TYR A 27 12.71 -1.34 -5.01
C TYR A 27 12.77 0.07 -5.57
N LEU A 28 13.09 0.16 -6.84
CA LEU A 28 12.90 1.35 -7.64
C LEU A 28 11.99 0.96 -8.80
N MET A 29 10.85 1.64 -8.95
CA MET A 29 9.80 1.26 -9.88
C MET A 29 9.31 2.47 -10.69
N LEU A 30 8.95 2.21 -11.93
CA LEU A 30 8.11 3.07 -12.75
C LEU A 30 6.70 2.50 -12.71
N GLU A 31 5.74 3.27 -12.27
CA GLU A 31 4.35 2.84 -12.13
C GLU A 31 3.44 3.79 -12.91
N HIS A 32 2.45 3.20 -13.57
CA HIS A 32 1.30 3.92 -14.14
C HIS A 32 0.06 3.51 -13.37
N GLU A 33 -0.74 4.48 -12.93
CA GLU A 33 -2.01 4.21 -12.28
C GLU A 33 -3.13 4.92 -12.99
N SER A 34 -4.19 4.18 -13.34
CA SER A 34 -5.35 4.71 -14.07
C SER A 34 -6.62 3.96 -13.71
N ASN A 35 -7.75 4.62 -13.87
CA ASN A 35 -9.07 4.00 -13.65
C ASN A 35 -9.74 3.47 -14.93
N GLY A 36 -9.06 3.54 -16.07
CA GLY A 36 -9.55 3.00 -17.34
C GLY A 36 -10.84 3.65 -17.86
N LYS A 37 -11.17 4.85 -17.39
CA LYS A 37 -12.36 5.61 -17.83
C LYS A 37 -12.00 6.74 -18.79
N ASP A 38 -12.99 7.15 -19.56
CA ASP A 38 -12.87 8.21 -20.55
C ASP A 38 -13.40 9.56 -20.06
N SER A 39 -13.12 10.61 -20.83
CA SER A 39 -13.66 11.97 -20.66
C SER A 39 -13.44 12.50 -19.25
N THR A 40 -14.43 13.14 -18.67
CA THR A 40 -14.36 13.78 -17.34
C THR A 40 -14.20 12.82 -16.17
N ALA A 41 -14.46 11.51 -16.39
CA ALA A 41 -14.27 10.46 -15.39
C ALA A 41 -12.86 9.86 -15.43
N SER A 42 -12.04 10.18 -16.42
CA SER A 42 -10.68 9.68 -16.56
C SER A 42 -9.77 10.21 -15.44
N ARG A 43 -9.03 9.31 -14.80
CA ARG A 43 -8.00 9.60 -13.80
C ARG A 43 -6.77 8.78 -14.11
N SER A 44 -5.63 9.42 -14.21
CA SER A 44 -4.35 8.75 -14.43
C SER A 44 -3.19 9.56 -13.88
N TRP A 45 -2.13 8.89 -13.52
CA TRP A 45 -0.84 9.48 -13.19
C TRP A 45 0.28 8.45 -13.30
N ASN A 46 1.49 8.94 -13.49
CA ASN A 46 2.71 8.15 -13.49
C ASN A 46 3.54 8.52 -12.27
N LYS A 47 4.36 7.61 -11.80
CA LYS A 47 5.23 7.84 -10.67
C LYS A 47 6.51 7.02 -10.75
N VAL A 48 7.61 7.62 -10.31
CA VAL A 48 8.82 6.91 -9.96
C VAL A 48 8.74 6.61 -8.47
N THR A 49 8.66 5.34 -8.12
CA THR A 49 8.48 4.90 -6.74
C THR A 49 9.76 4.28 -6.21
N PHE A 50 10.17 4.74 -5.02
CA PHE A 50 11.14 4.07 -4.18
C PHE A 50 10.41 3.43 -3.00
N ALA A 51 10.67 2.15 -2.76
CA ALA A 51 10.11 1.43 -1.63
C ALA A 51 11.17 0.57 -0.95
N THR A 52 11.10 0.46 0.37
CA THR A 52 11.94 -0.43 1.15
C THR A 52 11.14 -1.09 2.26
N ALA A 53 11.48 -2.34 2.55
CA ALA A 53 10.96 -3.08 3.69
C ALA A 53 12.16 -3.60 4.50
N ILE A 54 12.13 -3.38 5.82
CA ILE A 54 13.19 -3.74 6.75
C ILE A 54 12.61 -4.65 7.83
N VAL A 55 13.26 -5.78 8.05
CA VAL A 55 12.95 -6.71 9.14
C VAL A 55 13.57 -6.18 10.42
N LEU A 56 12.74 -5.72 11.34
CA LEU A 56 13.20 -5.19 12.64
C LEU A 56 13.53 -6.33 13.60
N ASN A 57 12.69 -7.37 13.61
CA ASN A 57 12.89 -8.61 14.34
C ASN A 57 11.98 -9.72 13.78
N LYS A 58 11.91 -10.88 14.43
CA LYS A 58 11.09 -12.04 13.98
C LYS A 58 9.59 -11.74 13.83
N ASN A 59 9.08 -10.72 14.51
CA ASN A 59 7.66 -10.39 14.59
C ASN A 59 7.31 -9.07 13.87
N TRP A 60 8.28 -8.17 13.68
CA TRP A 60 8.06 -6.83 13.18
C TRP A 60 8.81 -6.53 11.88
N GLU A 61 8.12 -5.92 10.96
CA GLU A 61 8.67 -5.33 9.74
C GLU A 61 8.20 -3.88 9.63
N ALA A 62 9.08 -3.00 9.19
CA ALA A 62 8.76 -1.64 8.83
C ALA A 62 8.94 -1.45 7.33
N GLN A 63 8.07 -0.64 6.72
CA GLN A 63 8.11 -0.32 5.30
C GLN A 63 8.04 1.19 5.11
N PHE A 64 8.81 1.66 4.16
CA PHE A 64 8.75 3.03 3.67
C PHE A 64 8.57 3.02 2.16
N LYS A 65 7.64 3.82 1.66
CA LYS A 65 7.39 4.01 0.24
C LYS A 65 7.23 5.50 -0.03
N THR A 66 7.93 6.00 -1.03
CA THR A 66 7.78 7.39 -1.50
C THR A 66 7.78 7.41 -3.02
N TRP A 67 7.25 8.47 -3.61
CA TRP A 67 7.17 8.59 -5.05
C TRP A 67 7.36 10.00 -5.53
N ILE A 68 7.98 10.11 -6.71
CA ILE A 68 8.06 11.34 -7.49
C ILE A 68 6.95 11.24 -8.54
N PRO A 69 5.90 12.07 -8.43
CA PRO A 69 4.79 12.00 -9.36
C PRO A 69 5.12 12.69 -10.69
N ILE A 70 4.64 12.08 -11.76
CA ILE A 70 4.59 12.66 -13.08
C ILE A 70 3.09 12.72 -13.43
N VAL A 71 2.41 13.74 -12.93
CA VAL A 71 0.96 13.90 -13.10
C VAL A 71 0.68 14.51 -14.46
N ASP A 72 0.11 13.73 -15.34
CA ASP A 72 -0.29 14.13 -16.70
C ASP A 72 -1.81 14.17 -16.89
N GLY A 73 -2.57 13.70 -15.90
CA GLY A 73 -4.02 13.61 -15.95
C GLY A 73 -4.69 14.99 -15.96
N LYS A 74 -5.46 15.27 -17.02
CA LYS A 74 -6.20 16.55 -17.20
C LYS A 74 -7.19 16.82 -16.06
N TYR A 75 -7.81 15.77 -15.52
CA TYR A 75 -8.94 15.86 -14.57
C TYR A 75 -8.57 15.51 -13.12
N ASN A 76 -7.28 15.37 -12.81
CA ASN A 76 -6.79 15.01 -11.47
C ASN A 76 -5.51 15.75 -11.06
N LYS A 77 -5.40 17.03 -11.43
CA LYS A 77 -4.21 17.86 -11.16
C LYS A 77 -3.89 18.03 -9.67
N ASP A 78 -4.88 17.93 -8.81
CA ASP A 78 -4.76 18.05 -7.36
C ASP A 78 -4.68 16.69 -6.63
N LEU A 79 -4.49 15.59 -7.37
CA LEU A 79 -4.45 14.23 -6.85
C LEU A 79 -3.52 14.08 -5.63
N LEU A 80 -2.33 14.66 -5.69
CA LEU A 80 -1.33 14.55 -4.63
C LEU A 80 -1.75 15.18 -3.30
N LYS A 81 -2.69 16.11 -3.32
CA LYS A 81 -3.25 16.67 -2.09
C LYS A 81 -3.93 15.61 -1.24
N TYR A 82 -4.50 14.60 -1.89
CA TYR A 82 -5.32 13.55 -1.29
C TYR A 82 -4.60 12.21 -1.21
N ASN A 83 -3.93 11.77 -2.29
CA ASN A 83 -3.22 10.50 -2.36
C ASN A 83 -1.86 10.52 -1.64
N GLY A 84 -1.35 11.74 -1.34
CA GLY A 84 -0.13 11.88 -0.56
C GLY A 84 1.16 11.77 -1.36
N ILE A 85 2.27 11.80 -0.62
CA ILE A 85 3.64 11.86 -1.18
C ILE A 85 4.55 10.73 -0.69
N PHE A 86 4.25 10.16 0.46
CA PHE A 86 4.94 8.98 0.98
C PHE A 86 4.05 8.19 1.92
N GLN A 87 4.45 6.96 2.18
CA GLN A 87 3.75 5.99 2.99
C GLN A 87 4.72 5.33 3.96
N LEU A 88 4.28 5.20 5.20
CA LEU A 88 4.91 4.37 6.22
C LEU A 88 3.98 3.22 6.53
N ALA A 89 4.53 2.02 6.65
CA ALA A 89 3.76 0.88 7.10
C ALA A 89 4.56 0.05 8.11
N THR A 90 3.85 -0.62 8.99
CA THR A 90 4.43 -1.62 9.88
C THR A 90 3.53 -2.84 9.91
N ASN A 91 4.16 -4.00 9.96
CA ASN A 91 3.50 -5.27 10.12
C ASN A 91 4.00 -5.97 11.38
N PHE A 92 3.07 -6.36 12.21
CA PHE A 92 3.30 -7.26 13.34
C PHE A 92 2.75 -8.65 13.02
N ARG A 93 3.50 -9.69 13.38
CA ARG A 93 3.09 -11.08 13.26
C ARG A 93 3.45 -11.85 14.52
N THR A 94 2.50 -12.64 15.02
CA THR A 94 2.76 -13.53 16.18
C THR A 94 3.75 -14.64 15.84
N ASP A 95 4.41 -15.20 16.86
CA ASP A 95 5.41 -16.27 16.69
C ASP A 95 4.84 -17.50 15.98
N ASN A 96 3.60 -17.87 16.26
CA ASN A 96 2.90 -18.96 15.58
C ASN A 96 2.37 -18.58 14.18
N ARG A 97 2.65 -17.36 13.70
CA ARG A 97 2.24 -16.81 12.40
C ARG A 97 0.73 -16.85 12.12
N ARG A 98 -0.09 -17.00 13.15
CA ARG A 98 -1.56 -17.05 13.00
C ARG A 98 -2.19 -15.68 12.92
N PHE A 99 -1.71 -14.72 13.69
CA PHE A 99 -2.25 -13.36 13.72
C PHE A 99 -1.26 -12.39 13.09
N ASN A 100 -1.77 -11.52 12.21
CA ASN A 100 -1.04 -10.40 11.66
C ASN A 100 -1.84 -9.11 11.87
N CYS A 101 -1.12 -8.02 12.17
CA CYS A 101 -1.63 -6.68 12.27
C CYS A 101 -0.76 -5.76 11.43
N GLY A 102 -1.35 -5.08 10.46
CA GLY A 102 -0.68 -4.09 9.62
C GLY A 102 -1.27 -2.70 9.87
N VAL A 103 -0.42 -1.69 9.90
CA VAL A 103 -0.82 -0.28 9.92
C VAL A 103 -0.10 0.44 8.80
N ILE A 104 -0.85 1.15 7.97
CA ILE A 104 -0.36 1.92 6.83
C ILE A 104 -0.78 3.36 7.02
N LEU A 105 0.18 4.27 6.98
CA LEU A 105 -0.02 5.71 7.09
C LEU A 105 0.51 6.37 5.83
N THR A 106 -0.37 6.97 5.03
CA THR A 106 0.02 7.73 3.85
C THR A 106 -0.06 9.21 4.15
N LYS A 107 1.08 9.90 4.09
CA LYS A 107 1.19 11.33 4.38
C LYS A 107 0.63 12.14 3.22
N ARG A 108 -0.40 12.92 3.50
CA ARG A 108 -0.96 13.88 2.53
C ARG A 108 -0.15 15.18 2.53
N LYS A 109 -0.40 16.02 1.53
CA LYS A 109 0.31 17.30 1.36
C LYS A 109 0.09 18.28 2.51
N THR A 110 -1.05 18.25 3.17
CA THR A 110 -1.40 19.14 4.30
C THR A 110 -0.73 18.72 5.60
N TRP A 111 -0.41 19.68 6.47
CA TRP A 111 0.25 19.44 7.75
C TRP A 111 -0.55 18.47 8.63
N LEU A 112 0.14 17.50 9.25
CA LEU A 112 -0.44 16.45 10.12
C LEU A 112 -1.64 15.68 9.55
N SER A 113 -1.76 15.58 8.22
CA SER A 113 -2.85 14.87 7.58
C SER A 113 -2.37 13.53 7.02
N PHE A 114 -3.08 12.46 7.38
CA PHE A 114 -2.77 11.10 6.94
C PHE A 114 -4.02 10.40 6.39
N ASN A 115 -3.82 9.51 5.44
CA ASN A 115 -4.74 8.43 5.16
C ASN A 115 -4.26 7.23 5.95
N THR A 116 -5.15 6.60 6.68
CA THR A 116 -4.82 5.51 7.59
C THR A 116 -5.53 4.23 7.17
N GLN A 117 -4.79 3.13 7.11
CA GLN A 117 -5.35 1.80 6.90
C GLN A 117 -4.83 0.87 7.98
N VAL A 118 -5.73 0.16 8.61
CA VAL A 118 -5.41 -0.86 9.60
C VAL A 118 -5.93 -2.19 9.10
N GLU A 119 -5.09 -3.21 9.11
CA GLU A 119 -5.40 -4.55 8.67
C GLU A 119 -5.16 -5.55 9.78
N LEU A 120 -6.14 -6.38 10.04
CA LEU A 120 -6.03 -7.53 10.93
C LEU A 120 -6.29 -8.79 10.10
N SER A 121 -5.47 -9.81 10.29
CA SER A 121 -5.71 -11.10 9.64
C SER A 121 -5.40 -12.25 10.58
N TYR A 122 -6.27 -13.25 10.54
CA TYR A 122 -6.16 -14.45 11.36
C TYR A 122 -6.20 -15.69 10.48
N LYS A 123 -5.19 -16.55 10.62
CA LYS A 123 -5.00 -17.75 9.82
C LYS A 123 -5.92 -18.88 10.28
N PHE A 124 -6.69 -19.46 9.34
CA PHE A 124 -7.60 -20.57 9.68
C PHE A 124 -6.85 -21.86 9.98
N ASN A 125 -5.93 -22.24 9.10
CA ASN A 125 -5.17 -23.46 9.19
C ASN A 125 -3.67 -23.15 9.08
N ASN A 126 -2.85 -23.83 9.87
CA ASN A 126 -1.40 -23.62 9.86
C ASN A 126 -0.74 -23.99 8.52
N ASN A 127 -1.32 -24.93 7.79
CA ASN A 127 -0.77 -25.44 6.53
C ASN A 127 -1.18 -24.66 5.29
N GLU A 128 -2.09 -23.69 5.44
CA GLU A 128 -2.61 -22.90 4.32
C GLU A 128 -2.34 -21.40 4.51
N ASN A 129 -2.26 -20.67 3.41
CA ASN A 129 -2.04 -19.22 3.43
C ASN A 129 -3.34 -18.42 3.33
N GLN A 130 -4.43 -18.97 3.88
CA GLN A 130 -5.76 -18.38 3.91
C GLN A 130 -6.01 -17.76 5.27
N TYR A 131 -6.49 -16.53 5.26
CA TYR A 131 -6.75 -15.76 6.47
C TYR A 131 -8.15 -15.16 6.43
N PHE A 132 -8.82 -15.13 7.58
CA PHE A 132 -9.89 -14.17 7.82
C PHE A 132 -9.27 -12.78 7.88
N PHE A 133 -9.94 -11.79 7.26
CA PHE A 133 -9.38 -10.46 7.05
C PHE A 133 -10.38 -9.39 7.47
N LEU A 134 -9.88 -8.44 8.25
CA LEU A 134 -10.57 -7.22 8.62
C LEU A 134 -9.69 -6.04 8.22
N GLN A 135 -10.27 -5.07 7.51
CA GLN A 135 -9.59 -3.85 7.12
C GLN A 135 -10.42 -2.64 7.51
N TYR A 136 -9.81 -1.68 8.18
CA TYR A 136 -10.37 -0.36 8.40
C TYR A 136 -9.58 0.66 7.60
N TYR A 137 -10.27 1.43 6.77
CA TYR A 137 -9.72 2.54 6.01
C TYR A 137 -10.32 3.86 6.47
N ASN A 138 -9.48 4.89 6.63
CA ASN A 138 -9.90 6.22 7.01
C ASN A 138 -9.05 7.26 6.28
N GLY A 139 -9.66 8.05 5.37
CA GLY A 139 -8.93 9.03 4.59
C GLY A 139 -9.50 9.29 3.21
N TYR A 140 -8.63 9.80 2.33
CA TYR A 140 -8.89 10.12 0.93
C TYR A 140 -8.09 9.19 0.02
N GLY A 141 -8.40 9.17 -1.28
CA GLY A 141 -7.59 8.44 -2.26
C GLY A 141 -7.75 6.93 -2.20
N GLU A 142 -8.87 6.45 -1.68
CA GLU A 142 -9.18 5.03 -1.64
C GLU A 142 -9.33 4.43 -3.05
N ASN A 143 -9.88 5.20 -3.98
CA ASN A 143 -9.91 4.90 -5.41
C ASN A 143 -9.62 6.15 -6.22
N LEU A 144 -9.23 5.99 -7.49
CA LEU A 144 -8.85 7.11 -8.33
C LEU A 144 -10.04 8.00 -8.75
N LEU A 145 -11.22 7.45 -8.95
CA LEU A 145 -12.36 8.22 -9.40
C LEU A 145 -12.80 9.24 -8.36
N GLU A 146 -12.85 8.81 -7.10
CA GLU A 146 -13.31 9.59 -5.96
C GLU A 146 -12.16 9.95 -5.01
N TYR A 147 -10.95 10.18 -5.56
CA TYR A 147 -9.74 10.41 -4.77
C TYR A 147 -9.87 11.59 -3.79
N ASN A 148 -10.73 12.55 -4.09
CA ASN A 148 -11.01 13.74 -3.30
C ASN A 148 -12.19 13.58 -2.32
N GLN A 149 -12.80 12.40 -2.24
CA GLN A 149 -13.83 12.10 -1.27
C GLN A 149 -13.24 11.39 -0.04
N TYR A 150 -13.63 11.88 1.12
CA TYR A 150 -13.28 11.22 2.38
C TYR A 150 -14.09 9.96 2.58
N LYS A 151 -13.40 8.87 2.92
CA LYS A 151 -14.02 7.58 3.19
C LYS A 151 -13.61 7.09 4.59
N SER A 152 -14.58 6.52 5.30
CA SER A 152 -14.33 5.75 6.52
C SER A 152 -15.05 4.42 6.34
N MET A 153 -14.29 3.34 6.16
CA MET A 153 -14.85 2.07 5.72
C MET A 153 -14.25 0.90 6.48
N LEU A 154 -15.10 -0.03 6.85
CA LEU A 154 -14.74 -1.33 7.41
C LEU A 154 -15.04 -2.42 6.38
N ARG A 155 -14.06 -3.28 6.11
CA ARG A 155 -14.19 -4.43 5.23
C ARG A 155 -13.87 -5.71 5.97
N ILE A 156 -14.66 -6.73 5.70
CA ILE A 156 -14.47 -8.08 6.26
C ILE A 156 -14.45 -9.06 5.09
N GLY A 157 -13.57 -10.03 5.13
CA GLY A 157 -13.46 -11.02 4.07
C GLY A 157 -12.36 -12.05 4.32
N PHE A 158 -11.90 -12.63 3.23
CA PHE A 158 -10.83 -13.61 3.22
C PHE A 158 -9.70 -13.10 2.33
N VAL A 159 -8.47 -13.40 2.71
CA VAL A 159 -7.29 -13.05 1.94
C VAL A 159 -6.32 -14.22 1.89
N ILE A 160 -5.66 -14.37 0.75
CA ILE A 160 -4.52 -15.26 0.58
C ILE A 160 -3.28 -14.39 0.63
N LYS A 161 -2.42 -14.61 1.61
CA LYS A 161 -1.15 -13.86 1.77
C LYS A 161 0.03 -14.78 1.55
N PRO A 162 1.14 -14.29 0.95
CA PRO A 162 2.38 -15.05 0.91
C PRO A 162 2.90 -15.30 2.33
N GLN A 163 3.75 -16.31 2.49
CA GLN A 163 4.35 -16.60 3.80
C GLN A 163 5.29 -15.50 4.28
N ASP A 164 5.94 -14.84 3.34
CA ASP A 164 6.81 -13.70 3.61
C ASP A 164 6.07 -12.39 3.42
N PHE A 165 6.60 -11.33 4.03
CA PHE A 165 6.02 -9.99 3.94
C PHE A 165 5.98 -9.48 2.51
N SER A 166 4.85 -8.92 2.10
CA SER A 166 4.71 -8.18 0.84
C SER A 166 4.87 -6.68 1.09
N ILE A 167 5.40 -5.96 0.11
CA ILE A 167 5.38 -4.50 0.08
C ILE A 167 4.00 -4.06 -0.42
N TYR A 168 3.35 -3.18 0.31
CA TYR A 168 2.06 -2.59 -0.04
C TYR A 168 2.19 -1.43 -1.01
#